data_e7cf19f2049d96658088b93b5b081b08
#
_entry.id   e7cf19f2049d96658088b93b5b081b08
#
_cell.length_a   1.000
_cell.length_b   1.000
_cell.length_c   1.000
_cell.angle_alpha   90.00
_cell.angle_beta   90.00
_cell.angle_gamma   90.00
#
_symmetry.space_group_name_H-M   'P 1'
#
loop_
_entity.id
_entity.type
_entity.pdbx_description
1 polymer ?
#
loop_
_entity_poly.entity_id
_entity_poly.type
_entity_poly.pdbx_seq_one_letter_code
_entity_poly.pdbx_strand_id
1 'polypeptide(L)'
;MAGSVNKVILVGNLGRDPEIRSMPNGDRIANLSIATSETWRDKSSGERKEKTEWHRVVIFNDNIVKVVENYVKKGSTVYIEGALQTRKWTDQQGVEKYSTEIVVSRFKGELTMLGGRSEGGSSGGGYGGGGGGGGGYGGGRGDDDYSSGFSTGGANKPSGPKESYDLNDDIPF
;
A
#
# COMPACT_ATOMS: atom_id res chain seq x y z
N MET A 1 -11.21 -39.33 -4.17
CA MET A 1 -10.66 -38.25 -3.30
C MET A 1 -9.88 -37.30 -4.17
N ALA A 2 -10.29 -36.05 -4.22
CA ALA A 2 -9.59 -35.03 -5.00
C ALA A 2 -8.47 -34.45 -4.15
N GLY A 3 -7.23 -34.83 -4.42
CA GLY A 3 -6.03 -34.29 -3.77
C GLY A 3 -5.57 -33.00 -4.43
N SER A 4 -6.38 -31.93 -4.41
CA SER A 4 -6.01 -30.64 -4.97
C SER A 4 -6.08 -29.53 -3.93
N VAL A 5 -5.19 -28.55 -4.05
CA VAL A 5 -5.13 -27.36 -3.20
C VAL A 5 -5.25 -26.12 -4.09
N ASN A 6 -6.19 -25.23 -3.74
CA ASN A 6 -6.30 -23.91 -4.33
C ASN A 6 -6.14 -22.88 -3.21
N LYS A 7 -4.95 -22.32 -3.10
CA LYS A 7 -4.56 -21.36 -2.06
C LYS A 7 -3.62 -20.33 -2.64
N VAL A 8 -3.91 -19.06 -2.39
CA VAL A 8 -3.08 -17.92 -2.73
C VAL A 8 -2.75 -17.16 -1.46
N ILE A 9 -1.50 -16.79 -1.31
CA ILE A 9 -1.00 -15.94 -0.23
C ILE A 9 -0.40 -14.69 -0.86
N LEU A 10 -0.81 -13.53 -0.40
CA LEU A 10 -0.27 -12.24 -0.79
C LEU A 10 0.16 -11.44 0.41
N VAL A 11 1.31 -10.78 0.29
CA VAL A 11 1.71 -9.66 1.14
C VAL A 11 1.94 -8.47 0.23
N GLY A 12 1.17 -7.41 0.41
CA GLY A 12 1.26 -6.26 -0.47
C GLY A 12 0.55 -5.03 0.08
N ASN A 13 0.54 -3.97 -0.70
CA ASN A 13 -0.02 -2.69 -0.30
C ASN A 13 -1.31 -2.38 -1.08
N LEU A 14 -2.28 -1.77 -0.41
CA LEU A 14 -3.47 -1.29 -1.11
C LEU A 14 -3.13 -0.11 -2.01
N GLY A 15 -3.47 -0.21 -3.29
CA GLY A 15 -3.29 0.88 -4.26
C GLY A 15 -4.36 1.95 -4.20
N ARG A 16 -5.53 1.62 -3.64
CA ARG A 16 -6.68 2.51 -3.44
C ARG A 16 -7.45 2.09 -2.20
N ASP A 17 -8.35 2.96 -1.74
CA ASP A 17 -9.24 2.63 -0.64
C ASP A 17 -10.13 1.43 -0.97
N PRO A 18 -10.47 0.58 0.02
CA PRO A 18 -11.38 -0.53 -0.15
C PRO A 18 -12.74 -0.09 -0.67
N GLU A 19 -13.31 -0.84 -1.61
CA GLU A 19 -14.66 -0.62 -2.08
C GLU A 19 -15.61 -1.62 -1.41
N ILE A 20 -16.48 -1.10 -0.53
CA ILE A 20 -17.49 -1.91 0.16
C ILE A 20 -18.79 -1.85 -0.64
N ARG A 21 -19.37 -3.00 -0.93
CA ARG A 21 -20.66 -3.13 -1.61
C ARG A 21 -21.61 -3.99 -0.80
N SER A 22 -22.87 -3.59 -0.79
CA SER A 22 -23.95 -4.41 -0.25
C SER A 22 -24.58 -5.25 -1.35
N MET A 23 -24.77 -6.53 -1.08
CA MET A 23 -25.46 -7.45 -1.98
C MET A 23 -26.98 -7.39 -1.74
N PRO A 24 -27.82 -7.80 -2.71
CA PRO A 24 -29.28 -7.81 -2.55
C PRO A 24 -29.78 -8.66 -1.39
N ASN A 25 -29.01 -9.66 -0.97
CA ASN A 25 -29.30 -10.52 0.19
C ASN A 25 -28.92 -9.88 1.54
N GLY A 26 -28.45 -8.64 1.55
CA GLY A 26 -28.02 -7.93 2.76
C GLY A 26 -26.57 -8.18 3.19
N ASP A 27 -25.88 -9.12 2.56
CA ASP A 27 -24.46 -9.37 2.84
C ASP A 27 -23.59 -8.20 2.32
N ARG A 28 -22.46 -7.99 2.95
CA ARG A 28 -21.49 -6.98 2.55
C ARG A 28 -20.23 -7.67 2.02
N ILE A 29 -19.70 -7.12 0.95
CA ILE A 29 -18.45 -7.56 0.34
C ILE A 29 -17.45 -6.41 0.27
N ALA A 30 -16.16 -6.72 0.40
CA ALA A 30 -15.09 -5.76 0.19
C ALA A 30 -14.28 -6.15 -1.04
N ASN A 31 -14.03 -5.18 -1.92
CA ASN A 31 -13.13 -5.32 -3.06
C ASN A 31 -11.85 -4.53 -2.80
N LEU A 32 -10.72 -5.21 -2.87
CA LEU A 32 -9.38 -4.63 -2.67
C LEU A 32 -8.58 -4.73 -3.96
N SER A 33 -7.72 -3.74 -4.18
CA SER A 33 -6.68 -3.76 -5.20
C SER A 33 -5.33 -3.74 -4.51
N ILE A 34 -4.59 -4.84 -4.59
CA ILE A 34 -3.33 -5.05 -3.88
C ILE A 34 -2.19 -5.08 -4.87
N ALA A 35 -1.17 -4.28 -4.61
CA ALA A 35 0.08 -4.26 -5.33
C ALA A 35 1.12 -5.13 -4.64
N THR A 36 1.78 -5.99 -5.41
CA THR A 36 3.00 -6.69 -5.02
C THR A 36 4.12 -6.22 -5.93
N SER A 37 5.21 -5.70 -5.36
CA SER A 37 6.33 -5.17 -6.14
C SER A 37 7.58 -6.01 -5.91
N GLU A 38 8.25 -6.33 -7.00
CA GLU A 38 9.55 -6.98 -7.03
C GLU A 38 10.59 -6.00 -7.56
N THR A 39 11.74 -5.94 -6.91
CA THR A 39 12.85 -5.11 -7.39
C THR A 39 14.09 -5.96 -7.58
N TRP A 40 14.76 -5.80 -8.71
CA TRP A 40 16.01 -6.50 -9.01
C TRP A 40 17.00 -5.58 -9.71
N ARG A 41 18.24 -6.00 -9.74
CA ARG A 41 19.29 -5.33 -10.51
C ARG A 41 19.49 -6.09 -11.81
N ASP A 42 19.36 -5.38 -12.93
CA ASP A 42 19.65 -5.95 -14.24
C ASP A 42 21.14 -6.24 -14.35
N LYS A 43 21.47 -7.50 -14.69
CA LYS A 43 22.87 -7.95 -14.74
C LYS A 43 23.65 -7.36 -15.92
N SER A 44 22.95 -6.94 -16.98
CA SER A 44 23.59 -6.41 -18.20
C SER A 44 23.81 -4.90 -18.13
N SER A 45 22.83 -4.15 -17.62
CA SER A 45 22.91 -2.68 -17.52
C SER A 45 23.32 -2.18 -16.14
N GLY A 46 23.24 -3.03 -15.09
CA GLY A 46 23.48 -2.64 -13.70
C GLY A 46 22.37 -1.78 -13.10
N GLU A 47 21.33 -1.50 -13.84
CA GLU A 47 20.20 -0.67 -13.40
C GLU A 47 19.26 -1.41 -12.46
N ARG A 48 18.65 -0.66 -11.56
CA ARG A 48 17.58 -1.17 -10.70
C ARG A 48 16.26 -1.15 -11.46
N LYS A 49 15.65 -2.33 -11.61
CA LYS A 49 14.33 -2.50 -12.23
C LYS A 49 13.30 -2.86 -11.14
N GLU A 50 12.08 -2.40 -11.35
CA GLU A 50 10.94 -2.69 -10.50
C GLU A 50 9.77 -3.17 -11.37
N LYS A 51 9.06 -4.19 -10.89
CA LYS A 51 7.84 -4.70 -11.51
C LYS A 51 6.76 -4.79 -10.44
N THR A 52 5.61 -4.21 -10.70
CA THR A 52 4.45 -4.26 -9.81
C THR A 52 3.32 -5.04 -10.46
N GLU A 53 2.81 -6.03 -9.75
CA GLU A 53 1.62 -6.79 -10.13
C GLU A 53 0.42 -6.36 -9.30
N TRP A 54 -0.73 -6.24 -9.96
CA TRP A 54 -1.98 -5.83 -9.34
C TRP A 54 -2.93 -6.99 -9.18
N HIS A 55 -3.34 -7.24 -7.94
CA HIS A 55 -4.22 -8.34 -7.58
C HIS A 55 -5.58 -7.81 -7.15
N ARG A 56 -6.64 -8.38 -7.72
CA ARG A 56 -8.01 -8.12 -7.29
C ARG A 56 -8.38 -9.14 -6.22
N VAL A 57 -8.78 -8.66 -5.05
CA VAL A 57 -9.21 -9.48 -3.91
C VAL A 57 -10.65 -9.16 -3.58
N VAL A 58 -11.48 -10.20 -3.42
CA VAL A 58 -12.89 -10.08 -3.03
C VAL A 58 -13.11 -10.83 -1.72
N ILE A 59 -13.64 -10.12 -0.74
CA ILE A 59 -13.85 -10.65 0.62
C ILE A 59 -15.33 -10.79 0.91
N PHE A 60 -15.76 -12.01 1.23
CA PHE A 60 -17.14 -12.35 1.58
C PHE A 60 -17.36 -12.58 3.09
N ASN A 61 -16.30 -12.48 3.89
CA ASN A 61 -16.40 -12.66 5.35
C ASN A 61 -16.78 -11.33 6.01
N ASP A 62 -17.96 -11.24 6.59
CA ASP A 62 -18.50 -10.02 7.22
C ASP A 62 -17.61 -9.45 8.31
N ASN A 63 -16.95 -10.31 9.10
CA ASN A 63 -16.04 -9.85 10.15
C ASN A 63 -14.81 -9.17 9.56
N ILE A 64 -14.25 -9.76 8.50
CA ILE A 64 -13.11 -9.18 7.79
C ILE A 64 -13.55 -7.90 7.07
N VAL A 65 -14.73 -7.87 6.44
CA VAL A 65 -15.28 -6.67 5.79
C VAL A 65 -15.38 -5.51 6.77
N LYS A 66 -15.86 -5.74 8.00
CA LYS A 66 -15.91 -4.70 9.04
C LYS A 66 -14.53 -4.18 9.44
N VAL A 67 -13.53 -5.05 9.54
CA VAL A 67 -12.15 -4.66 9.81
C VAL A 67 -11.60 -3.82 8.65
N VAL A 68 -11.82 -4.27 7.42
CA VAL A 68 -11.39 -3.57 6.22
C VAL A 68 -11.98 -2.17 6.14
N GLU A 69 -13.29 -2.05 6.37
CA GLU A 69 -14.01 -0.77 6.32
C GLU A 69 -13.49 0.24 7.34
N ASN A 70 -13.17 -0.22 8.56
CA ASN A 70 -12.78 0.67 9.65
C ASN A 70 -11.31 1.03 9.67
N TYR A 71 -10.44 0.12 9.24
CA TYR A 71 -8.99 0.24 9.50
C TYR A 71 -8.12 0.21 8.26
N VAL A 72 -8.59 -0.36 7.15
CA VAL A 72 -7.77 -0.52 5.94
C VAL A 72 -8.00 0.65 4.99
N LYS A 73 -6.90 1.28 4.55
CA LYS A 73 -6.91 2.43 3.63
C LYS A 73 -5.88 2.24 2.53
N LYS A 74 -5.94 3.09 1.51
CA LYS A 74 -4.87 3.20 0.51
C LYS A 74 -3.50 3.28 1.18
N GLY A 75 -2.55 2.45 0.73
CA GLY A 75 -1.20 2.36 1.28
C GLY A 75 -1.05 1.40 2.46
N SER A 76 -2.15 0.88 3.04
CA SER A 76 -2.05 -0.14 4.09
C SER A 76 -1.37 -1.40 3.56
N THR A 77 -0.43 -1.96 4.33
CA THR A 77 0.18 -3.27 4.06
C THR A 77 -0.66 -4.36 4.67
N VAL A 78 -1.02 -5.36 3.89
CA VAL A 78 -1.87 -6.47 4.32
C VAL A 78 -1.29 -7.81 3.90
N TYR A 79 -1.48 -8.81 4.76
CA TYR A 79 -1.38 -10.23 4.43
C TYR A 79 -2.76 -10.72 4.06
N ILE A 80 -2.87 -11.46 2.98
CA ILE A 80 -4.12 -12.07 2.51
C ILE A 80 -3.89 -13.52 2.19
N GLU A 81 -4.81 -14.36 2.67
CA GLU A 81 -4.93 -15.75 2.28
C GLU A 81 -6.32 -15.98 1.67
N GLY A 82 -6.37 -16.54 0.46
CA GLY A 82 -7.60 -16.81 -0.26
C GLY A 82 -7.44 -17.90 -1.30
N ALA A 83 -8.44 -18.09 -2.13
CA ALA A 83 -8.44 -19.01 -3.26
C ALA A 83 -8.53 -18.26 -4.58
N LEU A 84 -7.81 -18.73 -5.61
CA LEU A 84 -7.90 -18.18 -6.95
C LEU A 84 -9.22 -18.61 -7.58
N GLN A 85 -9.97 -17.65 -8.11
CA GLN A 85 -11.22 -17.91 -8.85
C GLN A 85 -11.23 -17.12 -10.14
N THR A 86 -11.62 -17.79 -11.23
CA THR A 86 -11.88 -17.15 -12.51
C THR A 86 -13.38 -17.11 -12.75
N ARG A 87 -13.91 -15.92 -12.97
CA ARG A 87 -15.30 -15.65 -13.24
C ARG A 87 -15.47 -15.18 -14.68
N LYS A 88 -16.38 -15.82 -15.38
CA LYS A 88 -16.84 -15.40 -16.71
C LYS A 88 -17.94 -14.34 -16.57
N TRP A 89 -17.86 -13.29 -17.34
CA TRP A 89 -18.88 -12.25 -17.39
C TRP A 89 -19.01 -11.73 -18.84
N THR A 90 -20.14 -11.13 -19.14
CA THR A 90 -20.40 -10.58 -20.48
C THR A 90 -20.40 -9.06 -20.37
N ASP A 91 -19.67 -8.39 -21.24
CA ASP A 91 -19.66 -6.93 -21.30
C ASP A 91 -20.92 -6.36 -21.96
N GLN A 92 -21.02 -5.03 -22.02
CA GLN A 92 -22.17 -4.34 -22.62
C GLN A 92 -22.31 -4.58 -24.14
N GLN A 93 -21.26 -5.07 -24.79
CA GLN A 93 -21.23 -5.41 -26.21
C GLN A 93 -21.53 -6.88 -26.48
N GLY A 94 -21.85 -7.65 -25.43
CA GLY A 94 -22.15 -9.10 -25.57
C GLY A 94 -20.91 -9.98 -25.64
N VAL A 95 -19.70 -9.42 -25.44
CA VAL A 95 -18.43 -10.16 -25.48
C VAL A 95 -18.18 -10.84 -24.13
N GLU A 96 -17.89 -12.14 -24.17
CA GLU A 96 -17.50 -12.91 -22.98
C GLU A 96 -16.09 -12.55 -22.52
N LYS A 97 -15.97 -12.19 -21.25
CA LYS A 97 -14.69 -11.87 -20.61
C LYS A 97 -14.48 -12.69 -19.36
N TYR A 98 -13.24 -12.87 -18.99
CA TYR A 98 -12.83 -13.60 -17.80
C TYR A 98 -12.13 -12.65 -16.86
N SER A 99 -12.46 -12.72 -15.56
CA SER A 99 -11.75 -12.00 -14.50
C SER A 99 -11.25 -13.00 -13.50
N THR A 100 -9.94 -12.98 -13.26
CA THR A 100 -9.31 -13.80 -12.23
C THR A 100 -9.17 -12.96 -10.97
N GLU A 101 -9.70 -13.48 -9.87
CA GLU A 101 -9.79 -12.78 -8.58
C GLU A 101 -9.35 -13.74 -7.47
N ILE A 102 -8.83 -13.17 -6.38
CA ILE A 102 -8.54 -13.91 -5.16
C ILE A 102 -9.72 -13.73 -4.23
N VAL A 103 -10.31 -14.84 -3.83
CA VAL A 103 -11.53 -14.86 -3.02
C VAL A 103 -11.22 -15.29 -1.60
N VAL A 104 -11.51 -14.41 -0.65
CA VAL A 104 -11.55 -14.70 0.79
C VAL A 104 -13.00 -15.05 1.14
N SER A 105 -13.28 -16.34 1.25
CA SER A 105 -14.64 -16.83 1.48
C SER A 105 -15.05 -16.69 2.95
N ARG A 106 -16.33 -16.90 3.24
CA ARG A 106 -16.92 -16.75 4.59
C ARG A 106 -16.21 -17.56 5.68
N PHE A 107 -15.74 -18.77 5.32
CA PHE A 107 -15.18 -19.74 6.26
C PHE A 107 -13.72 -20.12 5.97
N LYS A 108 -13.15 -19.60 4.89
CA LYS A 108 -11.77 -19.91 4.47
C LYS A 108 -11.09 -18.65 4.01
N GLY A 109 -9.88 -18.45 4.48
CA GLY A 109 -9.05 -17.31 4.17
C GLY A 109 -8.90 -16.36 5.34
N GLU A 110 -7.92 -15.50 5.23
CA GLU A 110 -7.48 -14.60 6.29
C GLU A 110 -7.09 -13.25 5.70
N LEU A 111 -7.25 -12.21 6.51
CA LEU A 111 -6.67 -10.90 6.30
C LEU A 111 -6.04 -10.42 7.60
N THR A 112 -4.75 -10.12 7.56
CA THR A 112 -4.02 -9.52 8.67
C THR A 112 -3.38 -8.22 8.21
N MET A 113 -3.56 -7.15 8.98
CA MET A 113 -2.88 -5.87 8.73
C MET A 113 -1.43 -5.97 9.20
N LEU A 114 -0.49 -5.67 8.29
CA LEU A 114 0.93 -5.66 8.58
C LEU A 114 1.40 -4.20 8.63
N GLY A 115 1.93 -3.77 9.79
CA GLY A 115 2.50 -2.42 9.92
C GLY A 115 1.47 -1.31 10.05
N GLY A 116 0.70 -1.35 11.09
CA GLY A 116 -0.01 -0.21 11.64
C GLY A 116 0.76 0.37 12.81
N ARG A 117 1.81 1.13 12.53
CA ARG A 117 2.25 2.10 13.52
C ARG A 117 1.23 3.23 13.44
N SER A 118 0.27 3.23 14.35
CA SER A 118 -0.59 4.37 14.58
C SER A 118 0.33 5.56 14.90
N GLU A 119 0.49 6.46 13.94
CA GLU A 119 0.85 7.83 14.24
C GLU A 119 -0.34 8.41 15.01
N GLY A 120 -0.23 8.37 16.33
CA GLY A 120 -1.24 8.93 17.20
C GLY A 120 -0.91 8.66 18.64
N GLY A 121 -0.15 9.53 19.27
CA GLY A 121 0.01 9.52 20.71
C GLY A 121 1.43 9.71 21.21
N SER A 122 2.03 10.82 20.85
CA SER A 122 3.03 11.44 21.71
C SER A 122 2.32 11.96 22.96
N SER A 123 1.95 11.07 23.86
CA SER A 123 1.62 11.39 25.23
C SER A 123 2.90 11.37 26.02
N GLY A 124 3.46 12.58 26.20
CA GLY A 124 4.53 12.86 27.11
C GLY A 124 4.13 12.48 28.52
N GLY A 125 4.58 11.33 28.98
CA GLY A 125 4.63 10.94 30.37
C GLY A 125 5.89 11.52 31.00
N GLY A 126 5.78 12.74 31.49
CA GLY A 126 6.78 13.34 32.35
C GLY A 126 6.87 12.58 33.65
N TYR A 127 7.97 11.86 33.88
CA TYR A 127 8.37 11.48 35.24
C TYR A 127 9.19 12.60 35.80
N GLY A 128 8.58 13.41 36.68
CA GLY A 128 9.23 14.28 37.61
C GLY A 128 10.04 13.46 38.62
N GLY A 129 11.30 13.75 38.70
CA GLY A 129 12.19 13.31 39.78
C GLY A 129 13.09 14.47 40.14
N GLY A 130 12.80 15.07 41.28
CA GLY A 130 13.53 16.22 41.81
C GLY A 130 14.89 15.85 42.35
N GLY A 131 15.71 16.88 42.54
CA GLY A 131 16.86 16.80 43.43
C GLY A 131 18.04 17.66 43.02
N GLY A 132 18.13 18.87 43.55
CA GLY A 132 19.30 19.33 44.29
C GLY A 132 20.51 19.89 43.55
N GLY A 133 20.69 21.20 43.67
CA GLY A 133 21.95 21.70 44.22
C GLY A 133 23.00 22.25 43.27
N GLY A 134 23.20 23.58 43.32
CA GLY A 134 24.54 24.11 43.47
C GLY A 134 25.23 24.75 42.27
N GLY A 135 25.23 26.10 42.26
CA GLY A 135 26.48 26.86 42.25
C GLY A 135 27.13 27.24 40.94
N GLY A 136 27.09 28.55 40.60
CA GLY A 136 28.30 29.24 40.38
C GLY A 136 28.73 29.71 38.99
N TYR A 137 28.59 31.03 38.79
CA TYR A 137 29.51 31.96 38.15
C TYR A 137 29.95 31.83 36.68
N GLY A 138 29.80 32.99 36.02
CA GLY A 138 30.79 33.62 35.16
C GLY A 138 30.46 33.62 33.68
N GLY A 139 29.95 34.68 33.10
CA GLY A 139 30.71 35.79 32.58
C GLY A 139 31.28 35.54 31.21
N GLY A 140 30.86 36.30 30.20
CA GLY A 140 31.58 36.39 28.94
C GLY A 140 30.74 36.85 27.76
N ARG A 141 30.83 38.12 27.47
CA ARG A 141 30.41 38.83 26.26
C ARG A 141 31.12 38.27 25.02
N GLY A 142 30.48 38.41 23.89
CA GLY A 142 31.10 38.32 22.57
C GLY A 142 30.09 38.55 21.50
N ASP A 143 29.93 39.84 21.15
CA ASP A 143 29.37 40.28 19.86
C ASP A 143 30.20 39.66 18.74
N ASP A 144 29.56 39.25 17.65
CA ASP A 144 30.00 39.64 16.30
C ASP A 144 28.94 39.27 15.27
N ASP A 145 28.43 40.33 14.73
CA ASP A 145 27.73 40.62 13.51
C ASP A 145 28.46 40.06 12.28
N TYR A 146 27.77 39.33 11.40
CA TYR A 146 28.05 39.36 9.97
C TYR A 146 26.83 39.13 9.11
N SER A 147 26.34 40.24 8.61
CA SER A 147 25.43 40.43 7.52
C SER A 147 26.09 40.07 6.18
N SER A 148 25.38 39.43 5.32
CA SER A 148 25.25 39.63 3.85
C SER A 148 24.62 38.37 3.23
N GLY A 149 23.46 38.33 2.64
CA GLY A 149 22.99 39.12 1.51
C GLY A 149 23.49 38.54 0.20
N PHE A 150 22.71 37.64 -0.42
CA PHE A 150 22.66 37.61 -1.88
C PHE A 150 21.33 37.01 -2.41
N SER A 151 20.73 37.84 -3.21
CA SER A 151 19.52 37.68 -3.99
C SER A 151 19.78 36.99 -5.33
N THR A 152 18.68 36.57 -5.96
CA THR A 152 18.42 36.30 -7.39
C THR A 152 18.78 34.92 -7.92
N GLY A 153 17.78 34.20 -8.36
CA GLY A 153 17.29 34.27 -9.73
C GLY A 153 17.39 32.94 -10.43
N GLY A 154 16.36 32.47 -11.07
CA GLY A 154 16.54 31.57 -12.19
C GLY A 154 15.69 30.31 -12.18
N ALA A 155 14.53 30.43 -12.77
CA ALA A 155 13.73 29.31 -13.29
C ALA A 155 14.57 28.41 -14.20
N ASN A 156 14.46 27.10 -14.00
CA ASN A 156 14.50 26.17 -15.11
C ASN A 156 13.83 24.85 -14.72
N LYS A 157 12.71 24.62 -15.38
CA LYS A 157 11.92 23.40 -15.36
C LYS A 157 12.42 22.55 -16.53
N PRO A 158 13.02 21.38 -16.32
CA PRO A 158 13.19 20.46 -17.42
C PRO A 158 11.93 19.65 -17.62
N SER A 159 11.31 19.83 -18.79
CA SER A 159 10.31 18.94 -19.35
C SER A 159 10.97 17.61 -19.69
N GLY A 160 10.65 16.56 -18.93
CA GLY A 160 11.03 15.20 -19.28
C GLY A 160 10.16 14.66 -20.42
N PRO A 161 10.72 13.76 -21.26
CA PRO A 161 10.02 13.19 -22.39
C PRO A 161 8.85 12.31 -21.93
N LYS A 162 7.73 12.45 -22.62
CA LYS A 162 6.56 11.55 -22.51
C LYS A 162 6.94 10.22 -23.15
N GLU A 163 7.17 9.21 -22.36
CA GLU A 163 7.29 7.84 -22.87
C GLU A 163 5.89 7.29 -23.15
N SER A 164 5.60 7.11 -24.44
CA SER A 164 4.46 6.34 -24.92
C SER A 164 4.83 4.86 -24.84
N TYR A 165 4.17 4.12 -23.93
CA TYR A 165 4.30 2.68 -23.89
C TYR A 165 3.41 2.07 -24.98
N ASP A 166 4.04 1.57 -26.04
CA ASP A 166 3.42 0.72 -27.04
C ASP A 166 3.26 -0.69 -26.42
N LEU A 167 2.02 -1.03 -26.09
CA LEU A 167 1.64 -2.37 -25.62
C LEU A 167 1.31 -3.28 -26.83
N ASN A 168 2.32 -3.62 -27.60
CA ASN A 168 2.25 -4.73 -28.55
C ASN A 168 3.27 -5.78 -28.13
N ASP A 169 2.95 -6.53 -27.08
CA ASP A 169 3.60 -7.80 -26.79
C ASP A 169 2.72 -8.94 -27.29
N ASP A 170 2.95 -9.35 -28.51
CA ASP A 170 2.52 -10.65 -29.02
C ASP A 170 3.26 -11.73 -28.25
N ILE A 171 2.56 -12.44 -27.37
CA ILE A 171 3.07 -13.63 -26.71
C ILE A 171 2.80 -14.81 -27.64
N PRO A 172 3.81 -15.42 -28.24
CA PRO A 172 3.63 -16.69 -28.97
C PRO A 172 3.47 -17.84 -27.98
N PHE A 173 2.41 -18.62 -28.17
CA PHE A 173 2.19 -19.91 -27.51
C PHE A 173 3.02 -21.00 -28.18
#